data_3c6f51f0763a360d88ef7488a382fa33
#
_entry.id   3c6f51f0763a360d88ef7488a382fa33
#
_cell.length_a   1.000
_cell.length_b   1.000
_cell.length_c   1.000
_cell.angle_alpha   90.00
_cell.angle_beta   90.00
_cell.angle_gamma   90.00
#
_symmetry.space_group_name_H-M   'P 1'
#
loop_
_entity.id
_entity.type
_entity.pdbx_description
1 polymer ?
#
loop_
_entity_poly.entity_id
_entity_poly.type
_entity_poly.pdbx_seq_one_letter_code
_entity_poly.pdbx_strand_id
1 'polypeptide(L)'
;MAVMKRNSGVSEPSRRQLLKGLGALGGALAVTGGCPMAHGTVPATSPGTLSPEARQQRQPFYGPHQAGILTAQQAAMMLVAFDVLATTREDLERLFRLLTQRIAFLTEGGPAPETANPRLPPADSGILGAYIAPDNLTMTVSLGASLFDARFGLAALKPKKLQKMTRFPNDSLDAALCHGDLLIQICANTQDTVIHALRDLIK
;
A
#
# COMPACT_ATOMS: atom_id res chain seq x y z
N MET A 1 -9.69 62.93 -19.69
CA MET A 1 -9.14 61.99 -18.72
C MET A 1 -10.30 61.25 -18.11
N ALA A 2 -10.68 60.09 -18.66
CA ALA A 2 -11.86 59.31 -18.28
C ALA A 2 -11.44 58.15 -17.41
N VAL A 3 -11.93 58.11 -16.15
CA VAL A 3 -11.70 57.04 -15.18
C VAL A 3 -12.77 55.96 -15.40
N MET A 4 -12.32 54.77 -15.77
CA MET A 4 -13.14 53.60 -16.01
C MET A 4 -13.36 52.84 -14.70
N LYS A 5 -14.59 52.78 -14.22
CA LYS A 5 -15.04 52.11 -12.99
C LYS A 5 -15.16 50.58 -13.27
N ARG A 6 -14.34 49.75 -12.62
CA ARG A 6 -14.49 48.32 -12.66
C ARG A 6 -15.67 47.87 -11.78
N ASN A 7 -16.57 47.18 -12.40
CA ASN A 7 -17.72 46.54 -11.74
C ASN A 7 -17.29 45.08 -11.43
N SER A 8 -16.99 44.77 -10.19
CA SER A 8 -16.67 43.42 -9.70
C SER A 8 -17.80 42.94 -8.80
N GLY A 9 -18.69 42.15 -9.35
CA GLY A 9 -19.79 41.56 -8.61
C GLY A 9 -20.19 40.20 -9.17
N VAL A 10 -19.28 39.22 -9.09
CA VAL A 10 -19.69 37.81 -9.19
C VAL A 10 -19.21 37.16 -7.93
N SER A 11 -20.11 36.98 -6.97
CA SER A 11 -19.84 36.20 -5.74
C SER A 11 -19.84 34.73 -6.09
N GLU A 12 -18.67 34.06 -5.93
CA GLU A 12 -18.59 32.62 -6.05
C GLU A 12 -19.44 31.94 -4.95
N PRO A 13 -20.30 30.99 -5.31
CA PRO A 13 -21.10 30.28 -4.30
C PRO A 13 -20.18 29.43 -3.42
N SER A 14 -20.26 29.64 -2.11
CA SER A 14 -19.55 28.86 -1.10
C SER A 14 -19.91 27.38 -1.18
N ARG A 15 -18.93 26.49 -1.00
CA ARG A 15 -19.13 25.02 -0.97
C ARG A 15 -20.27 24.56 -0.06
N ARG A 16 -20.59 25.32 1.00
CA ARG A 16 -21.74 25.08 1.88
C ARG A 16 -23.09 25.38 1.22
N GLN A 17 -23.16 26.32 0.26
CA GLN A 17 -24.38 26.63 -0.44
C GLN A 17 -24.71 25.60 -1.52
N LEU A 18 -23.70 25.01 -2.14
CA LEU A 18 -23.84 23.92 -3.11
C LEU A 18 -24.43 22.64 -2.46
N LEU A 19 -24.03 22.32 -1.23
CA LEU A 19 -24.55 21.16 -0.48
C LEU A 19 -26.00 21.35 0.01
N LYS A 20 -26.46 22.59 0.22
CA LYS A 20 -27.83 22.86 0.63
C LYS A 20 -28.81 22.82 -0.54
N GLY A 21 -28.36 23.02 -1.78
CA GLY A 21 -29.17 22.97 -2.99
C GLY A 21 -29.53 21.57 -3.49
N LEU A 22 -28.79 20.54 -3.08
CA LEU A 22 -29.03 19.15 -3.50
C LEU A 22 -30.06 18.38 -2.65
N GLY A 23 -30.54 18.99 -1.56
CA GLY A 23 -31.49 18.36 -0.63
C GLY A 23 -32.99 18.60 -0.93
N ALA A 24 -33.37 19.43 -1.94
CA ALA A 24 -34.73 19.90 -2.10
C ALA A 24 -35.46 19.41 -3.37
N LEU A 25 -34.93 18.43 -4.10
CA LEU A 25 -35.60 17.88 -5.31
C LEU A 25 -35.84 16.36 -5.19
N GLY A 26 -36.35 15.93 -4.06
CA GLY A 26 -36.83 14.56 -3.85
C GLY A 26 -38.37 14.52 -3.78
N GLY A 27 -39.07 14.66 -4.89
CA GLY A 27 -40.53 14.51 -4.93
C GLY A 27 -41.08 14.41 -6.35
N ALA A 28 -41.51 13.20 -6.69
CA ALA A 28 -42.48 12.82 -7.69
C ALA A 28 -42.24 13.26 -9.16
N LEU A 29 -41.91 12.26 -9.99
CA LEU A 29 -42.51 12.04 -11.30
C LEU A 29 -42.29 10.59 -11.73
N ALA A 30 -43.33 9.79 -11.61
CA ALA A 30 -43.44 8.52 -12.30
C ALA A 30 -43.94 8.80 -13.71
N VAL A 31 -43.15 8.53 -14.76
CA VAL A 31 -43.63 8.18 -16.10
C VAL A 31 -42.58 7.37 -16.86
N THR A 32 -42.96 6.15 -17.17
CA THR A 32 -42.64 5.21 -18.25
C THR A 32 -41.72 5.68 -19.37
N GLY A 33 -40.66 4.88 -19.64
CA GLY A 33 -39.88 4.98 -20.87
C GLY A 33 -38.51 4.35 -20.69
N GLY A 34 -38.38 3.07 -21.11
CA GLY A 34 -37.17 2.26 -20.88
C GLY A 34 -35.95 2.73 -21.66
N CYS A 35 -34.84 2.78 -20.92
CA CYS A 35 -33.52 2.46 -21.43
C CYS A 35 -32.75 1.78 -20.26
N PRO A 36 -32.25 0.56 -20.39
CA PRO A 36 -31.43 -0.04 -19.36
C PRO A 36 -30.02 0.53 -19.47
N MET A 37 -29.77 1.66 -18.84
CA MET A 37 -28.40 2.01 -18.45
C MET A 37 -28.07 1.13 -17.27
N ALA A 38 -27.25 0.11 -17.50
CA ALA A 38 -26.61 -0.67 -16.44
C ALA A 38 -25.70 0.25 -15.65
N HIS A 39 -26.25 0.92 -14.65
CA HIS A 39 -25.49 1.49 -13.56
C HIS A 39 -25.01 0.27 -12.75
N GLY A 40 -23.77 -0.15 -13.00
CA GLY A 40 -23.07 -1.03 -12.10
C GLY A 40 -23.03 -0.34 -10.76
N THR A 41 -24.00 -0.64 -9.90
CA THR A 41 -23.92 -0.38 -8.48
C THR A 41 -22.74 -1.22 -7.99
N VAL A 42 -21.58 -0.57 -7.85
CA VAL A 42 -20.50 -1.13 -7.05
C VAL A 42 -21.11 -1.26 -5.66
N PRO A 43 -21.30 -2.47 -5.12
CA PRO A 43 -21.78 -2.60 -3.77
C PRO A 43 -20.74 -1.92 -2.89
N ALA A 44 -21.14 -0.84 -2.19
CA ALA A 44 -20.37 -0.33 -1.08
C ALA A 44 -20.31 -1.46 -0.05
N THR A 45 -19.24 -2.25 -0.10
CA THR A 45 -18.97 -3.28 0.88
C THR A 45 -18.73 -2.53 2.18
N SER A 46 -19.74 -2.51 3.03
CA SER A 46 -19.55 -2.18 4.45
C SER A 46 -18.35 -3.00 4.92
N PRO A 47 -17.51 -2.52 5.86
CA PRO A 47 -16.46 -3.33 6.44
C PRO A 47 -17.13 -4.46 7.25
N GLY A 48 -17.66 -5.44 6.53
CA GLY A 48 -18.24 -6.65 7.07
C GLY A 48 -17.10 -7.50 7.60
N THR A 49 -17.32 -8.11 8.75
CA THR A 49 -16.44 -9.13 9.30
C THR A 49 -16.16 -10.16 8.21
N LEU A 50 -14.90 -10.22 7.73
CA LEU A 50 -14.50 -11.18 6.71
C LEU A 50 -14.83 -12.60 7.20
N SER A 51 -15.29 -13.45 6.28
CA SER A 51 -15.54 -14.84 6.62
C SER A 51 -14.24 -15.53 7.06
N PRO A 52 -14.31 -16.53 7.94
CA PRO A 52 -13.14 -17.30 8.34
C PRO A 52 -12.37 -17.89 7.16
N GLU A 53 -13.08 -18.29 6.08
CA GLU A 53 -12.48 -18.81 4.85
C GLU A 53 -11.66 -17.74 4.11
N ALA A 54 -12.14 -16.50 4.04
CA ALA A 54 -11.41 -15.40 3.43
C ALA A 54 -10.10 -15.12 4.15
N ARG A 55 -10.07 -15.28 5.47
CA ARG A 55 -8.85 -15.14 6.29
C ARG A 55 -7.86 -16.28 6.11
N GLN A 56 -8.31 -17.46 5.68
CA GLN A 56 -7.44 -18.61 5.40
C GLN A 56 -6.94 -18.63 3.94
N GLN A 57 -7.36 -17.68 3.11
CA GLN A 57 -6.89 -17.57 1.74
C GLN A 57 -5.38 -17.29 1.71
N ARG A 58 -4.64 -18.06 0.90
CA ARG A 58 -3.20 -17.98 0.77
C ARG A 58 -2.79 -17.59 -0.64
N GLN A 59 -1.70 -16.85 -0.74
CA GLN A 59 -1.01 -16.60 -2.00
C GLN A 59 0.34 -17.32 -1.98
N PRO A 60 0.68 -18.09 -3.00
CA PRO A 60 1.97 -18.77 -3.03
C PRO A 60 3.10 -17.75 -3.05
N PHE A 61 4.03 -17.88 -2.10
CA PHE A 61 5.20 -17.00 -2.03
C PHE A 61 6.15 -17.20 -3.20
N TYR A 62 6.40 -18.47 -3.57
CA TYR A 62 7.27 -18.82 -4.68
C TYR A 62 6.48 -18.95 -5.98
N GLY A 63 7.03 -18.45 -7.09
CA GLY A 63 6.41 -18.50 -8.39
C GLY A 63 7.25 -17.81 -9.46
N PRO A 64 6.77 -17.76 -10.71
CA PRO A 64 7.46 -17.06 -11.79
C PRO A 64 7.52 -15.55 -11.57
N HIS A 65 6.61 -15.01 -10.78
CA HIS A 65 6.56 -13.62 -10.36
C HIS A 65 6.36 -13.54 -8.85
N GLN A 66 6.81 -12.45 -8.21
CA GLN A 66 6.48 -12.19 -6.82
C GLN A 66 4.95 -12.08 -6.65
N ALA A 67 4.43 -12.64 -5.57
CA ALA A 67 3.04 -12.42 -5.18
C ALA A 67 2.76 -10.92 -5.03
N GLY A 68 1.58 -10.47 -5.47
CA GLY A 68 1.20 -9.06 -5.51
C GLY A 68 1.39 -8.39 -6.87
N ILE A 69 2.18 -8.97 -7.81
CA ILE A 69 2.33 -8.41 -9.17
C ILE A 69 1.09 -8.72 -10.03
N LEU A 70 0.62 -9.97 -10.01
CA LEU A 70 -0.53 -10.43 -10.77
C LEU A 70 -1.73 -10.81 -9.90
N THR A 71 -1.60 -10.67 -8.59
CA THR A 71 -2.68 -11.00 -7.64
C THR A 71 -3.81 -9.98 -7.78
N ALA A 72 -5.05 -10.45 -7.71
CA ALA A 72 -6.21 -9.58 -7.67
C ALA A 72 -6.11 -8.60 -6.48
N GLN A 73 -6.63 -7.40 -6.65
CA GLN A 73 -6.56 -6.36 -5.64
C GLN A 73 -7.20 -6.79 -4.32
N GLN A 74 -6.45 -6.69 -3.23
CA GLN A 74 -6.92 -6.91 -1.87
C GLN A 74 -7.54 -5.63 -1.29
N ALA A 75 -8.26 -5.76 -0.17
CA ALA A 75 -9.00 -4.66 0.43
C ALA A 75 -8.11 -3.65 1.18
N ALA A 76 -6.96 -4.09 1.71
CA ALA A 76 -6.02 -3.25 2.44
C ALA A 76 -4.64 -3.26 1.78
N MET A 77 -3.98 -2.10 1.76
CA MET A 77 -2.65 -1.93 1.18
C MET A 77 -1.83 -0.93 1.98
N MET A 78 -0.53 -1.20 2.08
CA MET A 78 0.46 -0.25 2.57
C MET A 78 1.72 -0.31 1.70
N LEU A 79 2.28 0.86 1.40
CA LEU A 79 3.56 1.04 0.72
C LEU A 79 4.55 1.63 1.70
N VAL A 80 5.70 1.00 1.86
CA VAL A 80 6.74 1.46 2.78
C VAL A 80 8.09 1.48 2.07
N ALA A 81 8.72 2.65 2.05
CA ALA A 81 10.06 2.82 1.51
C ALA A 81 11.09 2.76 2.64
N PHE A 82 12.24 2.18 2.35
CA PHE A 82 13.35 2.02 3.29
C PHE A 82 14.67 2.41 2.64
N ASP A 83 15.54 3.01 3.44
CA ASP A 83 16.96 3.15 3.11
C ASP A 83 17.73 2.01 3.77
N VAL A 84 18.61 1.35 3.01
CA VAL A 84 19.41 0.24 3.49
C VAL A 84 20.62 0.76 4.25
N LEU A 85 20.70 0.43 5.54
CA LEU A 85 21.80 0.80 6.42
C LEU A 85 22.98 -0.16 6.36
N ALA A 86 22.88 -1.29 5.64
CA ALA A 86 23.98 -2.20 5.41
C ALA A 86 25.14 -1.48 4.71
N THR A 87 26.38 -1.78 5.12
CA THR A 87 27.58 -1.19 4.56
C THR A 87 28.37 -2.16 3.70
N THR A 88 28.09 -3.46 3.81
CA THR A 88 28.77 -4.54 3.08
C THR A 88 27.76 -5.33 2.24
N ARG A 89 28.29 -6.03 1.22
CA ARG A 89 27.49 -6.93 0.39
C ARG A 89 26.95 -8.11 1.19
N GLU A 90 27.73 -8.61 2.13
CA GLU A 90 27.37 -9.74 3.01
C GLU A 90 26.20 -9.36 3.92
N ASP A 91 26.18 -8.14 4.45
CA ASP A 91 25.07 -7.63 5.26
C ASP A 91 23.81 -7.44 4.43
N LEU A 92 23.95 -6.94 3.19
CA LEU A 92 22.85 -6.84 2.25
C LEU A 92 22.25 -8.22 1.91
N GLU A 93 23.10 -9.21 1.66
CA GLU A 93 22.66 -10.59 1.39
C GLU A 93 21.93 -11.18 2.61
N ARG A 94 22.44 -10.96 3.81
CA ARG A 94 21.78 -11.38 5.06
C ARG A 94 20.41 -10.73 5.22
N LEU A 95 20.29 -9.42 4.92
CA LEU A 95 19.01 -8.70 4.94
C LEU A 95 17.99 -9.35 4.00
N PHE A 96 18.38 -9.62 2.74
CA PHE A 96 17.46 -10.24 1.78
C PHE A 96 17.08 -11.68 2.14
N ARG A 97 18.01 -12.45 2.71
CA ARG A 97 17.70 -13.80 3.22
C ARG A 97 16.68 -13.73 4.35
N LEU A 98 16.86 -12.82 5.30
CA LEU A 98 15.94 -12.63 6.41
C LEU A 98 14.56 -12.16 5.92
N LEU A 99 14.51 -11.16 5.04
CA LEU A 99 13.27 -10.71 4.42
C LEU A 99 12.53 -11.87 3.73
N THR A 100 13.24 -12.67 2.94
CA THR A 100 12.66 -13.84 2.27
C THR A 100 12.03 -14.81 3.25
N GLN A 101 12.75 -15.17 4.33
CA GLN A 101 12.24 -16.08 5.36
C GLN A 101 11.02 -15.52 6.08
N ARG A 102 11.04 -14.22 6.44
CA ARG A 102 9.92 -13.58 7.15
C ARG A 102 8.70 -13.46 6.27
N ILE A 103 8.86 -13.01 5.02
CA ILE A 103 7.75 -12.87 4.08
C ILE A 103 7.14 -14.23 3.76
N ALA A 104 7.95 -15.27 3.52
CA ALA A 104 7.46 -16.62 3.29
C ALA A 104 6.62 -17.14 4.46
N PHE A 105 7.09 -16.92 5.71
CA PHE A 105 6.34 -17.28 6.90
C PHE A 105 5.02 -16.52 7.01
N LEU A 106 5.04 -15.20 6.85
CA LEU A 106 3.85 -14.36 7.00
C LEU A 106 2.77 -14.68 5.96
N THR A 107 3.16 -14.97 4.71
CA THR A 107 2.22 -15.32 3.64
C THR A 107 1.64 -16.73 3.78
N GLU A 108 2.40 -17.66 4.37
CA GLU A 108 1.91 -19.01 4.69
C GLU A 108 1.00 -18.99 5.93
N GLY A 109 1.31 -18.14 6.90
CA GLY A 109 0.66 -18.11 8.21
C GLY A 109 1.11 -19.27 9.09
N GLY A 110 0.59 -19.31 10.31
CA GLY A 110 0.94 -20.36 11.27
C GLY A 110 0.88 -19.89 12.72
N PRO A 111 1.33 -20.74 13.66
CA PRO A 111 1.45 -20.33 15.05
C PRO A 111 2.43 -19.17 15.19
N ALA A 112 2.06 -18.19 16.02
CA ALA A 112 2.97 -17.07 16.32
C ALA A 112 4.28 -17.60 16.91
N PRO A 113 5.45 -17.08 16.49
CA PRO A 113 6.73 -17.56 16.99
C PRO A 113 6.86 -17.28 18.49
N GLU A 114 7.31 -18.30 19.23
CA GLU A 114 7.58 -18.17 20.66
C GLU A 114 8.86 -17.35 20.93
N THR A 115 8.85 -16.59 22.00
CA THR A 115 10.03 -15.86 22.45
C THR A 115 10.92 -16.80 23.23
N ALA A 116 12.03 -17.21 22.64
CA ALA A 116 12.99 -18.15 23.26
C ALA A 116 13.60 -17.62 24.58
N ASN A 117 13.66 -16.31 24.75
CA ASN A 117 14.21 -15.67 25.95
C ASN A 117 13.19 -14.64 26.48
N PRO A 118 12.61 -14.85 27.68
CA PRO A 118 11.62 -13.92 28.25
C PRO A 118 12.15 -12.52 28.57
N ARG A 119 13.48 -12.31 28.53
CA ARG A 119 14.11 -11.00 28.70
C ARG A 119 14.19 -10.19 27.40
N LEU A 120 13.94 -10.81 26.25
CA LEU A 120 13.88 -10.15 24.96
C LEU A 120 12.45 -9.69 24.67
N PRO A 121 12.27 -8.69 23.82
CA PRO A 121 10.93 -8.33 23.33
C PRO A 121 10.23 -9.55 22.71
N PRO A 122 8.89 -9.61 22.78
CA PRO A 122 8.13 -10.70 22.19
C PRO A 122 8.50 -10.91 20.71
N ALA A 123 8.61 -12.19 20.28
CA ALA A 123 8.95 -12.53 18.91
C ALA A 123 7.83 -12.14 17.92
N ASP A 124 6.61 -11.92 18.40
CA ASP A 124 5.48 -11.43 17.62
C ASP A 124 4.86 -10.17 18.24
N SER A 125 4.13 -9.40 17.45
CA SER A 125 3.43 -8.20 17.90
C SER A 125 2.16 -8.49 18.73
N GLY A 126 1.64 -9.71 18.65
CA GLY A 126 0.40 -10.14 19.29
C GLY A 126 -0.89 -9.58 18.68
N ILE A 127 -0.81 -8.77 17.63
CA ILE A 127 -1.99 -8.13 17.01
C ILE A 127 -2.96 -9.18 16.45
N LEU A 128 -2.46 -10.25 15.84
CA LEU A 128 -3.27 -11.30 15.24
C LEU A 128 -3.57 -12.47 16.20
N GLY A 129 -3.08 -12.42 17.43
CA GLY A 129 -3.22 -13.49 18.41
C GLY A 129 -2.21 -14.62 18.25
N ALA A 130 -2.52 -15.80 18.80
CA ALA A 130 -1.61 -16.94 18.85
C ALA A 130 -1.41 -17.65 17.50
N TYR A 131 -2.27 -17.38 16.53
CA TYR A 131 -2.19 -17.92 15.18
C TYR A 131 -2.27 -16.79 14.14
N ILE A 132 -1.25 -16.68 13.33
CA ILE A 132 -1.15 -15.69 12.26
C ILE A 132 -1.87 -16.26 11.04
N ALA A 133 -3.05 -15.71 10.73
CA ALA A 133 -3.78 -16.10 9.54
C ALA A 133 -3.11 -15.50 8.28
N PRO A 134 -3.06 -16.26 7.17
CA PRO A 134 -2.45 -15.78 5.92
C PRO A 134 -3.22 -14.62 5.27
N ASP A 135 -4.52 -14.54 5.43
CA ASP A 135 -5.40 -13.42 5.08
C ASP A 135 -5.19 -12.87 3.65
N ASN A 136 -4.89 -13.75 2.70
CA ASN A 136 -4.58 -13.37 1.32
C ASN A 136 -3.37 -12.41 1.23
N LEU A 137 -2.43 -12.46 2.19
CA LEU A 137 -1.29 -11.56 2.26
C LEU A 137 -0.37 -11.73 1.06
N THR A 138 0.01 -10.62 0.47
CA THR A 138 1.10 -10.52 -0.51
C THR A 138 2.07 -9.43 -0.09
N MET A 139 3.35 -9.69 -0.31
CA MET A 139 4.42 -8.74 -0.02
C MET A 139 5.36 -8.68 -1.21
N THR A 140 5.32 -7.58 -1.95
CA THR A 140 6.14 -7.38 -3.13
C THR A 140 7.31 -6.46 -2.79
N VAL A 141 8.53 -6.93 -3.01
CA VAL A 141 9.76 -6.19 -2.74
C VAL A 141 10.29 -5.60 -4.04
N SER A 142 10.43 -4.28 -4.08
CA SER A 142 10.96 -3.53 -5.21
C SER A 142 12.29 -2.87 -4.83
N LEU A 143 13.22 -2.80 -5.77
CA LEU A 143 14.53 -2.21 -5.56
C LEU A 143 14.59 -0.81 -6.19
N GLY A 144 15.06 0.15 -5.44
CA GLY A 144 15.31 1.51 -5.91
C GLY A 144 16.62 1.64 -6.70
N ALA A 145 16.70 2.69 -7.53
CA ALA A 145 17.90 2.96 -8.29
C ALA A 145 19.14 3.26 -7.42
N SER A 146 18.94 3.74 -6.21
CA SER A 146 19.97 4.08 -5.23
C SER A 146 20.67 2.87 -4.65
N LEU A 147 20.02 1.69 -4.62
CA LEU A 147 20.65 0.46 -4.13
C LEU A 147 21.83 0.01 -5.03
N PHE A 148 21.78 0.37 -6.32
CA PHE A 148 22.81 -0.01 -7.30
C PHE A 148 23.95 1.01 -7.37
N ASP A 149 24.48 1.38 -6.23
CA ASP A 149 25.65 2.27 -6.10
C ASP A 149 26.95 1.50 -5.81
N ALA A 150 27.97 2.22 -5.40
CA ALA A 150 29.30 1.63 -5.07
C ALA A 150 29.32 0.87 -3.76
N ARG A 151 28.36 1.08 -2.85
CA ARG A 151 28.36 0.45 -1.50
C ARG A 151 28.45 -1.09 -1.54
N PHE A 152 27.78 -1.68 -2.54
CA PHE A 152 27.64 -3.14 -2.63
C PHE A 152 28.29 -3.71 -3.90
N GLY A 153 28.98 -2.89 -4.70
CA GLY A 153 29.56 -3.32 -5.98
C GLY A 153 28.53 -3.70 -7.05
N LEU A 154 27.30 -3.22 -6.92
CA LEU A 154 26.16 -3.56 -7.80
C LEU A 154 25.98 -2.58 -8.97
N ALA A 155 26.79 -1.53 -9.08
CA ALA A 155 26.62 -0.50 -10.07
C ALA A 155 26.58 -1.04 -11.53
N ALA A 156 27.41 -2.03 -11.85
CA ALA A 156 27.45 -2.66 -13.18
C ALA A 156 26.22 -3.54 -13.47
N LEU A 157 25.49 -3.97 -12.46
CA LEU A 157 24.31 -4.82 -12.55
C LEU A 157 23.01 -4.01 -12.59
N LYS A 158 23.07 -2.70 -12.48
CA LYS A 158 21.90 -1.83 -12.52
C LYS A 158 21.13 -1.99 -13.83
N PRO A 159 19.81 -2.29 -13.76
CA PRO A 159 18.99 -2.36 -14.97
C PRO A 159 19.01 -1.03 -15.74
N LYS A 160 19.19 -1.09 -17.07
CA LYS A 160 19.37 0.11 -17.93
C LYS A 160 18.22 1.13 -17.81
N LYS A 161 17.00 0.67 -17.58
CA LYS A 161 15.80 1.52 -17.45
C LYS A 161 15.49 1.93 -16.01
N LEU A 162 16.21 1.38 -15.01
CA LEU A 162 16.00 1.75 -13.62
C LEU A 162 16.72 3.06 -13.34
N GLN A 163 15.97 4.14 -13.36
CA GLN A 163 16.49 5.50 -13.16
C GLN A 163 15.72 6.18 -12.05
N LYS A 164 16.38 7.13 -11.39
CA LYS A 164 15.71 8.06 -10.50
C LYS A 164 14.69 8.86 -11.29
N MET A 165 13.47 9.03 -10.77
CA MET A 165 12.43 9.80 -11.44
C MET A 165 12.90 11.23 -11.68
N THR A 166 12.67 11.74 -12.89
CA THR A 166 12.95 13.12 -13.25
C THR A 166 12.01 14.05 -12.51
N ARG A 167 12.52 15.18 -12.05
CA ARG A 167 11.66 16.22 -11.46
C ARG A 167 10.87 16.91 -12.58
N PHE A 168 9.56 16.99 -12.41
CA PHE A 168 8.68 17.73 -13.32
C PHE A 168 8.47 19.17 -12.81
N PRO A 169 8.15 20.14 -13.70
CA PRO A 169 8.03 21.56 -13.33
C PRO A 169 7.00 21.83 -12.22
N ASN A 170 5.96 21.02 -12.13
CA ASN A 170 4.88 21.18 -11.15
C ASN A 170 5.06 20.29 -9.89
N ASP A 171 6.19 19.58 -9.79
CA ASP A 171 6.45 18.71 -8.63
C ASP A 171 6.98 19.51 -7.45
N SER A 172 6.44 19.20 -6.28
CA SER A 172 6.94 19.68 -4.98
C SER A 172 7.47 18.51 -4.14
N LEU A 173 8.31 17.65 -4.75
CA LEU A 173 8.87 16.49 -4.09
C LEU A 173 9.94 16.90 -3.08
N ASP A 174 9.82 16.37 -1.86
CA ASP A 174 10.90 16.41 -0.88
C ASP A 174 11.90 15.29 -1.18
N ALA A 175 13.10 15.68 -1.62
CA ALA A 175 14.16 14.73 -1.98
C ALA A 175 14.61 13.86 -0.79
N ALA A 176 14.42 14.29 0.45
CA ALA A 176 14.75 13.52 1.64
C ALA A 176 13.76 12.36 1.90
N LEU A 177 12.55 12.46 1.36
CA LEU A 177 11.50 11.46 1.53
C LEU A 177 11.27 10.59 0.29
N CYS A 178 12.03 10.83 -0.79
CA CYS A 178 11.86 10.16 -2.07
C CYS A 178 13.06 9.28 -2.41
N HIS A 179 12.80 8.27 -3.27
CA HIS A 179 13.86 7.46 -3.89
C HIS A 179 14.64 6.53 -2.95
N GLY A 180 13.96 5.91 -1.97
CA GLY A 180 14.55 4.91 -1.07
C GLY A 180 15.18 3.71 -1.81
N ASP A 181 16.00 2.95 -1.11
CA ASP A 181 16.70 1.76 -1.65
C ASP A 181 15.76 0.58 -1.88
N LEU A 182 14.76 0.43 -1.01
CA LEU A 182 13.75 -0.62 -1.05
C LEU A 182 12.36 -0.01 -0.96
N LEU A 183 11.40 -0.62 -1.66
CA LEU A 183 9.98 -0.37 -1.46
C LEU A 183 9.31 -1.73 -1.22
N ILE A 184 8.54 -1.86 -0.16
CA ILE A 184 7.73 -3.03 0.13
C ILE A 184 6.27 -2.65 0.02
N GLN A 185 5.56 -3.32 -0.88
CA GLN A 185 4.11 -3.25 -1.01
C GLN A 185 3.51 -4.42 -0.23
N ILE A 186 2.71 -4.12 0.75
CA ILE A 186 2.03 -5.08 1.62
C ILE A 186 0.54 -4.98 1.34
N CYS A 187 -0.09 -6.07 0.90
CA CYS A 187 -1.53 -6.10 0.63
C CYS A 187 -2.15 -7.32 1.30
N ALA A 188 -3.34 -7.16 1.88
CA ALA A 188 -4.10 -8.23 2.53
C ALA A 188 -5.61 -7.94 2.51
N ASN A 189 -6.42 -8.89 2.96
CA ASN A 189 -7.86 -8.67 3.09
C ASN A 189 -8.19 -7.76 4.28
N THR A 190 -7.33 -7.71 5.33
CA THR A 190 -7.53 -6.85 6.50
C THR A 190 -6.34 -5.91 6.74
N GLN A 191 -6.65 -4.76 7.33
CA GLN A 191 -5.63 -3.79 7.71
C GLN A 191 -4.75 -4.28 8.86
N ASP A 192 -5.32 -5.08 9.79
CA ASP A 192 -4.59 -5.65 10.91
C ASP A 192 -3.45 -6.56 10.44
N THR A 193 -3.70 -7.37 9.41
CA THR A 193 -2.66 -8.21 8.77
C THR A 193 -1.57 -7.38 8.12
N VAL A 194 -1.93 -6.29 7.44
CA VAL A 194 -0.95 -5.37 6.82
C VAL A 194 -0.07 -4.71 7.89
N ILE A 195 -0.66 -4.21 8.97
CA ILE A 195 0.07 -3.58 10.09
C ILE A 195 0.95 -4.63 10.79
N HIS A 196 0.44 -5.84 11.03
CA HIS A 196 1.20 -6.93 11.62
C HIS A 196 2.44 -7.27 10.78
N ALA A 197 2.25 -7.47 9.47
CA ALA A 197 3.34 -7.78 8.54
C ALA A 197 4.42 -6.68 8.52
N LEU A 198 4.02 -5.40 8.49
CA LEU A 198 4.96 -4.29 8.59
C LEU A 198 5.74 -4.34 9.90
N ARG A 199 5.07 -4.51 11.04
CA ARG A 199 5.73 -4.55 12.35
C ARG A 199 6.71 -5.71 12.50
N ASP A 200 6.43 -6.83 11.87
CA ASP A 200 7.35 -7.96 11.85
C ASP A 200 8.63 -7.64 11.04
N LEU A 201 8.51 -6.89 9.94
CA LEU A 201 9.67 -6.53 9.11
C LEU A 201 10.57 -5.46 9.72
N ILE A 202 10.03 -4.53 10.51
CA ILE A 202 10.81 -3.44 11.10
C ILE A 202 11.40 -3.77 12.48
N LYS A 203 11.19 -4.96 12.96
CA LYS A 203 11.70 -5.47 14.24
C LYS A 203 13.14 -5.99 14.11
#